data_b11f8ab95d8da5d0c64359eacc9be939
#
_entry.id   b11f8ab95d8da5d0c64359eacc9be939
#
_cell.length_a   1.000
_cell.length_b   1.000
_cell.length_c   1.000
_cell.angle_alpha   90.00
_cell.angle_beta   90.00
_cell.angle_gamma   90.00
#
_symmetry.space_group_name_H-M   'P 1'
#
loop_
_entity.id
_entity.type
_entity.pdbx_description
1 polymer ?
#
loop_
_entity_poly.entity_id
_entity_poly.type
_entity_poly.pdbx_seq_one_letter_code
_entity_poly.pdbx_strand_id
1 'polypeptide(L)'
;GEIVLEDGISGHHILFLSIIGEIEGHNLSSERIKTTKYEHLLPILAKAQDSEEIEGIFFLINTVGGDCSCGLAVAEMIASIKKPTVSLIIGDSHSIGVPLSVAADRTFIAPTATMVLHPVRLNGTIIGAPQTFEYFKLIQDRILKFVEAHTGVTKSRIERMMLRQGMMVKDLGTILVGEMAVKEGLIHEVGGISEALFWLHQEIERRRKRRNYKN
;
A
#
# COMPACT_ATOMS: atom_id res chain seq x y z
N GLY A 1 -3.34 -1.06 14.08
CA GLY A 1 -2.50 -0.93 15.27
C GLY A 1 -1.17 -0.30 14.94
N GLU A 2 -0.59 0.37 15.93
CA GLU A 2 0.73 1.02 15.83
C GLU A 2 1.56 0.67 17.05
N ILE A 3 2.84 0.47 16.84
CA ILE A 3 3.85 0.38 17.91
C ILE A 3 5.16 0.99 17.40
N VAL A 4 5.98 1.48 18.32
CA VAL A 4 7.37 1.84 18.02
C VAL A 4 8.24 0.65 18.38
N LEU A 5 9.01 0.16 17.40
CA LEU A 5 10.03 -0.86 17.59
C LEU A 5 11.35 -0.15 17.87
N GLU A 6 12.00 -0.50 18.97
CA GLU A 6 13.36 -0.09 19.29
C GLU A 6 14.28 -1.28 19.06
N ASP A 7 15.20 -1.15 18.13
CA ASP A 7 16.20 -2.19 17.90
C ASP A 7 17.30 -2.10 18.95
N GLY A 8 17.42 -3.14 19.75
CA GLY A 8 18.41 -3.23 20.83
C GLY A 8 19.88 -3.24 20.38
N ILE A 9 20.15 -3.42 19.09
CA ILE A 9 21.52 -3.47 18.52
C ILE A 9 21.90 -2.13 17.89
N SER A 10 21.04 -1.60 17.01
CA SER A 10 21.30 -0.34 16.27
C SER A 10 20.71 0.90 16.95
N GLY A 11 19.80 0.73 17.89
CA GLY A 11 19.05 1.82 18.54
C GLY A 11 18.13 2.56 17.58
N HIS A 12 17.73 1.95 16.45
CA HIS A 12 16.79 2.58 15.52
C HIS A 12 15.36 2.54 16.06
N HIS A 13 14.68 3.67 15.99
CA HIS A 13 13.26 3.78 16.32
C HIS A 13 12.42 3.70 15.05
N ILE A 14 11.73 2.59 14.86
CA ILE A 14 10.88 2.31 13.70
C ILE A 14 9.42 2.34 14.12
N LEU A 15 8.62 3.19 13.47
CA LEU A 15 7.18 3.11 13.59
C LEU A 15 6.68 1.89 12.81
N PHE A 16 6.13 0.91 13.50
CA PHE A 16 5.45 -0.24 12.91
C PHE A 16 3.94 0.04 12.86
N LEU A 17 3.39 0.07 11.66
CA LEU A 17 2.01 0.44 11.40
C LEU A 17 1.31 -0.66 10.60
N SER A 18 0.22 -1.22 11.14
CA SER A 18 -0.55 -2.27 10.47
C SER A 18 -1.80 -1.70 9.78
N ILE A 19 -1.97 -2.07 8.50
CA ILE A 19 -3.14 -1.78 7.66
C ILE A 19 -3.85 -3.10 7.43
N ILE A 20 -4.88 -3.38 8.23
CA ILE A 20 -5.54 -4.68 8.30
C ILE A 20 -7.05 -4.51 8.14
N GLY A 21 -7.67 -5.41 7.35
CA GLY A 21 -9.10 -5.42 7.09
C GLY A 21 -9.49 -4.46 5.97
N GLU A 22 -10.75 -4.03 5.97
CA GLU A 22 -11.26 -3.11 4.96
C GLU A 22 -10.77 -1.67 5.20
N ILE A 23 -10.46 -0.93 4.13
CA ILE A 23 -10.16 0.50 4.22
C ILE A 23 -11.47 1.25 4.37
N GLU A 24 -11.73 1.73 5.58
CA GLU A 24 -12.92 2.49 5.90
C GLU A 24 -12.76 3.94 5.42
N GLY A 25 -13.76 4.42 4.70
CA GLY A 25 -13.80 5.76 4.14
C GLY A 25 -14.66 6.73 4.97
N HIS A 26 -15.42 7.61 4.27
CA HIS A 26 -16.27 8.60 4.92
C HIS A 26 -17.54 8.01 5.54
N ASN A 27 -17.93 6.80 5.13
CA ASN A 27 -19.07 6.09 5.71
C ASN A 27 -18.57 5.07 6.71
N LEU A 28 -19.23 5.00 7.87
CA LEU A 28 -18.91 4.00 8.89
C LEU A 28 -19.29 2.60 8.39
N SER A 29 -18.33 1.69 8.49
CA SER A 29 -18.59 0.27 8.25
C SER A 29 -19.30 -0.36 9.45
N SER A 30 -19.94 -1.50 9.23
CA SER A 30 -20.58 -2.26 10.32
C SER A 30 -19.54 -2.65 11.37
N GLU A 31 -19.89 -2.59 12.66
CA GLU A 31 -19.03 -3.01 13.78
C GLU A 31 -18.51 -4.46 13.68
N ARG A 32 -19.14 -5.27 12.81
CA ARG A 32 -18.75 -6.67 12.57
C ARG A 32 -17.62 -6.81 11.55
N ILE A 33 -17.28 -5.74 10.84
CA ILE A 33 -16.23 -5.71 9.83
C ILE A 33 -14.96 -5.14 10.46
N LYS A 34 -13.86 -5.86 10.35
CA LYS A 34 -12.56 -5.33 10.75
C LYS A 34 -12.10 -4.30 9.73
N THR A 35 -11.82 -3.08 10.18
CA THR A 35 -11.46 -1.96 9.33
C THR A 35 -10.16 -1.29 9.76
N THR A 36 -9.52 -0.62 8.81
CA THR A 36 -8.49 0.38 9.04
C THR A 36 -9.06 1.75 8.63
N LYS A 37 -9.17 2.65 9.60
CA LYS A 37 -9.73 4.00 9.42
C LYS A 37 -8.66 4.95 8.91
N TYR A 38 -8.87 5.51 7.73
CA TYR A 38 -7.89 6.38 7.08
C TYR A 38 -7.62 7.66 7.88
N GLU A 39 -8.63 8.22 8.55
CA GLU A 39 -8.51 9.41 9.39
C GLU A 39 -7.65 9.19 10.64
N HIS A 40 -7.45 7.94 11.06
CA HIS A 40 -6.52 7.61 12.15
C HIS A 40 -5.08 7.48 11.61
N LEU A 41 -4.90 7.01 10.38
CA LEU A 41 -3.57 6.84 9.80
C LEU A 41 -2.90 8.17 9.43
N LEU A 42 -3.64 9.12 8.86
CA LEU A 42 -3.08 10.37 8.37
C LEU A 42 -2.35 11.19 9.46
N PRO A 43 -2.94 11.41 10.66
CA PRO A 43 -2.24 12.10 11.74
C PRO A 43 -1.00 11.37 12.26
N ILE A 44 -1.07 10.02 12.32
CA ILE A 44 0.07 9.19 12.73
C ILE A 44 1.24 9.34 11.76
N LEU A 45 0.96 9.29 10.46
CA LEU A 45 1.98 9.46 9.41
C LEU A 45 2.57 10.88 9.42
N ALA A 46 1.74 11.90 9.62
CA ALA A 46 2.20 13.27 9.76
C ALA A 46 3.13 13.43 10.98
N LYS A 47 2.72 12.90 12.13
CA LYS A 47 3.54 12.90 13.35
C LYS A 47 4.85 12.13 13.16
N ALA A 48 4.80 10.97 12.51
CA ALA A 48 6.00 10.18 12.23
C ALA A 48 6.97 10.91 11.29
N GLN A 49 6.46 11.61 10.28
CA GLN A 49 7.29 12.43 9.39
C GLN A 49 8.00 13.56 10.15
N ASP A 50 7.32 14.23 11.06
CA ASP A 50 7.83 15.39 11.82
C ASP A 50 8.69 15.01 13.03
N SER A 51 8.53 13.80 13.58
CA SER A 51 9.27 13.32 14.75
C SER A 51 10.78 13.24 14.49
N GLU A 52 11.59 13.71 15.41
CA GLU A 52 13.04 13.53 15.38
C GLU A 52 13.47 12.11 15.83
N GLU A 53 12.61 11.42 16.60
CA GLU A 53 12.89 10.09 17.14
C GLU A 53 12.65 8.99 16.11
N ILE A 54 11.55 9.07 15.35
CA ILE A 54 11.22 8.04 14.34
C ILE A 54 12.14 8.17 13.14
N GLU A 55 12.84 7.08 12.81
CA GLU A 55 13.85 7.06 11.76
C GLU A 55 13.42 6.32 10.50
N GLY A 56 12.44 5.42 10.65
CA GLY A 56 11.87 4.66 9.55
C GLY A 56 10.45 4.21 9.86
N ILE A 57 9.71 3.81 8.82
CA ILE A 57 8.33 3.34 8.97
C ILE A 57 8.17 2.00 8.28
N PHE A 58 7.61 1.04 9.00
CA PHE A 58 7.27 -0.30 8.52
C PHE A 58 5.75 -0.43 8.39
N PHE A 59 5.27 -0.72 7.19
CA PHE A 59 3.85 -0.97 6.91
C PHE A 59 3.59 -2.46 6.77
N LEU A 60 2.81 -3.04 7.68
CA LEU A 60 2.30 -4.40 7.55
C LEU A 60 0.94 -4.36 6.86
N ILE A 61 0.82 -5.01 5.70
CA ILE A 61 -0.37 -4.96 4.85
C ILE A 61 -1.08 -6.31 4.86
N ASN A 62 -2.37 -6.28 5.21
CA ASN A 62 -3.30 -7.40 5.06
C ASN A 62 -4.73 -6.86 4.88
N THR A 63 -5.06 -6.42 3.66
CA THR A 63 -6.32 -5.73 3.37
C THR A 63 -7.01 -6.30 2.13
N VAL A 64 -8.32 -6.39 2.22
CA VAL A 64 -9.19 -6.75 1.09
C VAL A 64 -9.52 -5.55 0.18
N GLY A 65 -8.99 -4.36 0.52
CA GLY A 65 -9.33 -3.10 -0.14
C GLY A 65 -10.40 -2.32 0.63
N GLY A 66 -11.20 -1.52 -0.07
CA GLY A 66 -12.24 -0.69 0.51
C GLY A 66 -12.44 0.62 -0.23
N ASP A 67 -12.60 1.75 0.48
CA ASP A 67 -12.81 3.07 -0.13
C ASP A 67 -11.60 3.50 -0.97
N CYS A 68 -11.84 3.69 -2.27
CA CYS A 68 -10.78 4.02 -3.24
C CYS A 68 -10.16 5.40 -2.98
N SER A 69 -10.96 6.40 -2.65
CA SER A 69 -10.47 7.77 -2.47
C SER A 69 -9.69 7.92 -1.18
N CYS A 70 -10.18 7.32 -0.11
CA CYS A 70 -9.52 7.35 1.21
C CYS A 70 -8.25 6.49 1.21
N GLY A 71 -8.28 5.31 0.58
CA GLY A 71 -7.10 4.49 0.44
C GLY A 71 -6.02 5.14 -0.43
N LEU A 72 -6.42 5.81 -1.52
CA LEU A 72 -5.46 6.57 -2.35
C LEU A 72 -4.85 7.76 -1.59
N ALA A 73 -5.64 8.44 -0.73
CA ALA A 73 -5.12 9.50 0.13
C ALA A 73 -4.04 9.00 1.10
N VAL A 74 -4.25 7.82 1.70
CA VAL A 74 -3.23 7.18 2.55
C VAL A 74 -1.99 6.78 1.73
N ALA A 75 -2.17 6.23 0.53
CA ALA A 75 -1.07 5.86 -0.35
C ALA A 75 -0.21 7.08 -0.74
N GLU A 76 -0.84 8.21 -1.11
CA GLU A 76 -0.15 9.47 -1.38
C GLU A 76 0.60 9.99 -0.14
N MET A 77 -0.01 9.86 1.04
CA MET A 77 0.65 10.25 2.29
C MET A 77 1.90 9.40 2.53
N ILE A 78 1.81 8.07 2.38
CA ILE A 78 2.95 7.15 2.50
C ILE A 78 4.06 7.53 1.52
N ALA A 79 3.71 7.73 0.25
CA ALA A 79 4.67 8.08 -0.81
C ALA A 79 5.34 9.44 -0.60
N SER A 80 4.70 10.36 0.12
CA SER A 80 5.24 11.69 0.43
C SER A 80 6.24 11.71 1.59
N ILE A 81 6.34 10.62 2.37
CA ILE A 81 7.22 10.52 3.52
C ILE A 81 8.69 10.49 3.06
N LYS A 82 9.52 11.33 3.69
CA LYS A 82 10.95 11.43 3.37
C LYS A 82 11.85 10.47 4.15
N LYS A 83 11.31 9.88 5.22
CA LYS A 83 12.02 8.86 5.98
C LYS A 83 12.00 7.53 5.23
N PRO A 84 12.96 6.61 5.49
CA PRO A 84 12.92 5.27 4.93
C PRO A 84 11.60 4.57 5.23
N THR A 85 10.97 4.00 4.21
CA THR A 85 9.72 3.27 4.33
C THR A 85 9.82 1.88 3.71
N VAL A 86 9.21 0.90 4.35
CA VAL A 86 9.07 -0.46 3.81
C VAL A 86 7.64 -0.95 3.99
N SER A 87 7.14 -1.67 3.02
CA SER A 87 5.87 -2.39 3.11
C SER A 87 6.08 -3.90 3.01
N LEU A 88 5.32 -4.66 3.79
CA LEU A 88 5.25 -6.12 3.73
C LEU A 88 3.79 -6.55 3.58
N ILE A 89 3.48 -7.21 2.49
CA ILE A 89 2.21 -7.90 2.29
C ILE A 89 2.32 -9.28 2.94
N ILE A 90 1.60 -9.48 4.07
CA ILE A 90 1.66 -10.75 4.82
C ILE A 90 0.51 -11.71 4.47
N GLY A 91 -0.59 -11.20 3.93
CA GLY A 91 -1.76 -11.96 3.51
C GLY A 91 -2.31 -11.37 2.22
N ASP A 92 -3.20 -10.43 2.33
CA ASP A 92 -3.92 -9.86 1.19
C ASP A 92 -3.54 -8.39 0.93
N SER A 93 -3.42 -8.03 -0.34
CA SER A 93 -3.34 -6.66 -0.82
C SER A 93 -4.24 -6.51 -2.05
N HIS A 94 -5.55 -6.42 -1.81
CA HIS A 94 -6.54 -6.44 -2.86
C HIS A 94 -7.07 -5.04 -3.18
N SER A 95 -7.40 -4.80 -4.46
CA SER A 95 -8.06 -3.56 -4.88
C SER A 95 -7.22 -2.32 -4.52
N ILE A 96 -7.76 -1.41 -3.71
CA ILE A 96 -7.05 -0.21 -3.23
C ILE A 96 -5.88 -0.54 -2.28
N GLY A 97 -5.75 -1.79 -1.82
CA GLY A 97 -4.58 -2.29 -1.13
C GLY A 97 -3.32 -2.26 -2.00
N VAL A 98 -3.46 -2.40 -3.33
CA VAL A 98 -2.35 -2.37 -4.28
C VAL A 98 -1.59 -1.03 -4.23
N PRO A 99 -2.22 0.14 -4.41
CA PRO A 99 -1.55 1.42 -4.20
C PRO A 99 -0.90 1.58 -2.83
N LEU A 100 -1.58 1.15 -1.76
CA LEU A 100 -1.03 1.20 -0.40
C LEU A 100 0.27 0.41 -0.26
N SER A 101 0.34 -0.76 -0.89
CA SER A 101 1.50 -1.64 -0.83
C SER A 101 2.70 -1.12 -1.61
N VAL A 102 2.46 -0.47 -2.77
CA VAL A 102 3.54 0.00 -3.65
C VAL A 102 4.03 1.41 -3.30
N ALA A 103 3.39 2.08 -2.34
CA ALA A 103 3.70 3.46 -1.96
C ALA A 103 5.02 3.61 -1.18
N ALA A 104 5.55 2.54 -0.57
CA ALA A 104 6.78 2.57 0.22
C ALA A 104 8.03 2.50 -0.66
N ASP A 105 9.18 2.98 -0.12
CA ASP A 105 10.49 2.93 -0.82
C ASP A 105 10.92 1.51 -1.21
N ARG A 106 10.59 0.53 -0.37
CA ARG A 106 10.84 -0.90 -0.64
C ARG A 106 9.63 -1.73 -0.27
N THR A 107 9.34 -2.74 -1.08
CA THR A 107 8.14 -3.54 -0.95
C THR A 107 8.46 -5.02 -0.92
N PHE A 108 7.85 -5.75 0.00
CA PHE A 108 7.98 -7.19 0.17
C PHE A 108 6.61 -7.86 0.15
N ILE A 109 6.59 -9.12 -0.30
CA ILE A 109 5.40 -9.97 -0.27
C ILE A 109 5.76 -11.34 0.29
N ALA A 110 4.97 -11.85 1.23
CA ALA A 110 5.14 -13.22 1.71
C ALA A 110 4.85 -14.24 0.59
N PRO A 111 5.48 -15.43 0.58
CA PRO A 111 5.36 -16.40 -0.52
C PRO A 111 3.92 -16.79 -0.87
N THR A 112 3.03 -16.84 0.14
CA THR A 112 1.61 -17.23 -0.03
C THR A 112 0.66 -16.04 -0.07
N ALA A 113 1.16 -14.83 0.13
CA ALA A 113 0.35 -13.62 0.11
C ALA A 113 -0.11 -13.28 -1.32
N THR A 114 -1.23 -12.59 -1.41
CA THR A 114 -1.88 -12.31 -2.69
C THR A 114 -2.06 -10.83 -2.94
N MET A 115 -1.94 -10.44 -4.21
CA MET A 115 -2.41 -9.16 -4.73
C MET A 115 -3.53 -9.39 -5.73
N VAL A 116 -4.60 -8.61 -5.65
CA VAL A 116 -5.72 -8.67 -6.60
C VAL A 116 -5.92 -7.31 -7.25
N LEU A 117 -5.73 -7.30 -8.57
CA LEU A 117 -5.99 -6.14 -9.41
C LEU A 117 -7.32 -6.35 -10.14
N HIS A 118 -8.27 -5.46 -9.94
CA HIS A 118 -9.56 -5.47 -10.63
C HIS A 118 -10.04 -4.04 -10.91
N PRO A 119 -10.97 -3.83 -11.87
CA PRO A 119 -11.54 -2.52 -12.12
C PRO A 119 -12.25 -1.96 -10.87
N VAL A 120 -12.33 -0.64 -10.79
CA VAL A 120 -13.12 0.04 -9.74
C VAL A 120 -14.57 -0.41 -9.84
N ARG A 121 -15.17 -0.77 -8.70
CA ARG A 121 -16.55 -1.26 -8.58
C ARG A 121 -17.41 -0.26 -7.86
N LEU A 122 -18.70 -0.23 -8.21
CA LEU A 122 -19.71 0.54 -7.53
C LEU A 122 -20.76 -0.40 -6.94
N ASN A 123 -21.08 -0.19 -5.68
CA ASN A 123 -22.27 -0.75 -5.04
C ASN A 123 -23.22 0.39 -4.70
N GLY A 124 -24.43 0.37 -5.23
CA GLY A 124 -25.46 1.37 -4.90
C GLY A 124 -26.33 1.80 -6.07
N THR A 125 -27.16 2.79 -5.85
CA THR A 125 -28.06 3.38 -6.85
C THR A 125 -27.25 4.35 -7.74
N ILE A 126 -27.37 4.19 -9.06
CA ILE A 126 -26.74 5.07 -10.04
C ILE A 126 -27.73 6.14 -10.47
N ILE A 127 -27.39 7.41 -10.24
CA ILE A 127 -28.14 8.58 -10.72
C ILE A 127 -27.25 9.30 -11.72
N GLY A 128 -27.72 9.45 -12.97
CA GLY A 128 -26.91 10.07 -14.04
C GLY A 128 -25.81 9.14 -14.57
N ALA A 129 -26.19 8.10 -15.32
CA ALA A 129 -25.29 7.05 -15.78
C ALA A 129 -24.03 7.56 -16.53
N PRO A 130 -24.08 8.55 -17.47
CA PRO A 130 -22.88 9.04 -18.14
C PRO A 130 -21.89 9.69 -17.17
N GLN A 131 -22.36 10.55 -16.28
CA GLN A 131 -21.51 11.25 -15.30
C GLN A 131 -20.89 10.28 -14.31
N THR A 132 -21.63 9.27 -13.88
CA THR A 132 -21.15 8.21 -13.01
C THR A 132 -20.03 7.41 -13.69
N PHE A 133 -20.21 7.04 -14.96
CA PHE A 133 -19.19 6.33 -15.73
C PHE A 133 -17.88 7.13 -15.85
N GLU A 134 -17.97 8.43 -16.21
CA GLU A 134 -16.78 9.29 -16.29
C GLU A 134 -16.09 9.48 -14.94
N TYR A 135 -16.84 9.55 -13.85
CA TYR A 135 -16.29 9.62 -12.49
C TYR A 135 -15.49 8.37 -12.13
N PHE A 136 -16.03 7.16 -12.41
CA PHE A 136 -15.32 5.90 -12.16
C PHE A 136 -14.06 5.75 -13.00
N LYS A 137 -14.14 6.16 -14.26
CA LYS A 137 -12.99 6.20 -15.15
C LYS A 137 -11.90 7.12 -14.61
N LEU A 138 -12.27 8.27 -14.05
CA LEU A 138 -11.34 9.19 -13.40
C LEU A 138 -10.67 8.56 -12.16
N ILE A 139 -11.44 7.90 -11.29
CA ILE A 139 -10.89 7.22 -10.11
C ILE A 139 -9.90 6.13 -10.56
N GLN A 140 -10.31 5.28 -11.50
CA GLN A 140 -9.45 4.22 -12.02
C GLN A 140 -8.16 4.78 -12.64
N ASP A 141 -8.26 5.85 -13.40
CA ASP A 141 -7.09 6.52 -14.01
C ASP A 141 -6.10 7.04 -12.95
N ARG A 142 -6.59 7.61 -11.86
CA ARG A 142 -5.77 8.05 -10.72
C ARG A 142 -5.02 6.89 -10.08
N ILE A 143 -5.69 5.76 -9.84
CA ILE A 143 -5.08 4.55 -9.28
C ILE A 143 -4.00 4.01 -10.22
N LEU A 144 -4.31 3.90 -11.51
CA LEU A 144 -3.37 3.40 -12.52
C LEU A 144 -2.11 4.28 -12.60
N LYS A 145 -2.27 5.61 -12.61
CA LYS A 145 -1.15 6.56 -12.61
C LYS A 145 -0.29 6.46 -11.36
N PHE A 146 -0.93 6.31 -10.19
CA PHE A 146 -0.22 6.14 -8.94
C PHE A 146 0.65 4.87 -8.95
N VAL A 147 0.08 3.73 -9.34
CA VAL A 147 0.80 2.46 -9.38
C VAL A 147 1.94 2.51 -10.42
N GLU A 148 1.69 3.07 -11.61
CA GLU A 148 2.73 3.29 -12.64
C GLU A 148 3.90 4.11 -12.10
N ALA A 149 3.63 5.21 -11.41
CA ALA A 149 4.66 6.10 -10.87
C ALA A 149 5.53 5.44 -9.79
N HIS A 150 4.98 4.46 -9.05
CA HIS A 150 5.66 3.84 -7.91
C HIS A 150 6.22 2.44 -8.20
N THR A 151 5.92 1.85 -9.37
CA THR A 151 6.42 0.52 -9.73
C THR A 151 7.22 0.49 -11.03
N GLY A 152 7.04 1.47 -11.90
CA GLY A 152 7.55 1.45 -13.27
C GLY A 152 6.79 0.52 -14.21
N VAL A 153 5.75 -0.18 -13.74
CA VAL A 153 4.85 -0.96 -14.59
C VAL A 153 3.92 -0.02 -15.33
N THR A 154 3.88 -0.09 -16.66
CA THR A 154 3.09 0.85 -17.45
C THR A 154 1.60 0.75 -17.15
N LYS A 155 0.92 1.90 -17.16
CA LYS A 155 -0.53 2.00 -16.98
C LYS A 155 -1.30 0.98 -17.84
N SER A 156 -0.93 0.83 -19.11
CA SER A 156 -1.57 -0.10 -20.02
C SER A 156 -1.38 -1.57 -19.62
N ARG A 157 -0.26 -1.92 -18.98
CA ARG A 157 -0.04 -3.28 -18.45
C ARG A 157 -0.89 -3.53 -17.21
N ILE A 158 -0.96 -2.57 -16.31
CA ILE A 158 -1.82 -2.65 -15.10
C ILE A 158 -3.29 -2.78 -15.51
N GLU A 159 -3.74 -1.97 -16.45
CA GLU A 159 -5.10 -2.02 -16.99
C GLU A 159 -5.44 -3.38 -17.63
N ARG A 160 -4.53 -3.95 -18.41
CA ARG A 160 -4.71 -5.31 -18.95
C ARG A 160 -4.82 -6.37 -17.83
N MET A 161 -4.06 -6.25 -16.75
CA MET A 161 -4.22 -7.15 -15.60
C MET A 161 -5.58 -6.97 -14.92
N MET A 162 -6.07 -5.75 -14.78
CA MET A 162 -7.40 -5.49 -14.23
C MET A 162 -8.54 -6.05 -15.07
N LEU A 163 -8.39 -6.04 -16.40
CA LEU A 163 -9.43 -6.45 -17.36
C LEU A 163 -9.30 -7.93 -17.78
N ARG A 164 -8.32 -8.65 -17.27
CA ARG A 164 -8.07 -10.04 -17.65
C ARG A 164 -9.22 -10.94 -17.18
N GLN A 165 -9.77 -11.72 -18.09
CA GLN A 165 -10.66 -12.85 -17.76
C GLN A 165 -9.80 -14.02 -17.30
N GLY A 166 -10.01 -14.52 -16.10
CA GLY A 166 -9.18 -15.58 -15.53
C GLY A 166 -9.86 -16.36 -14.41
N MET A 167 -9.10 -16.76 -13.40
CA MET A 167 -9.55 -17.60 -12.28
C MET A 167 -10.72 -17.03 -11.44
N MET A 168 -11.03 -15.76 -11.57
CA MET A 168 -12.21 -15.16 -10.93
C MET A 168 -13.45 -15.47 -11.79
N VAL A 169 -14.12 -16.56 -11.50
CA VAL A 169 -15.22 -17.16 -12.31
C VAL A 169 -16.42 -16.23 -12.56
N LYS A 170 -16.53 -15.10 -11.86
CA LYS A 170 -17.63 -14.13 -12.01
C LYS A 170 -17.18 -12.68 -12.22
N ASP A 171 -15.86 -12.39 -12.25
CA ASP A 171 -15.35 -11.04 -12.27
C ASP A 171 -14.08 -10.89 -13.13
N LEU A 172 -13.84 -9.68 -13.62
CA LEU A 172 -12.58 -9.30 -14.24
C LEU A 172 -11.52 -9.08 -13.18
N GLY A 173 -10.28 -9.47 -13.45
CA GLY A 173 -9.15 -9.18 -12.58
C GLY A 173 -8.05 -10.24 -12.63
N THR A 174 -6.95 -9.92 -11.99
CA THR A 174 -5.78 -10.81 -11.88
C THR A 174 -5.43 -11.02 -10.43
N ILE A 175 -5.23 -12.28 -10.04
CA ILE A 175 -4.67 -12.67 -8.75
C ILE A 175 -3.20 -12.99 -8.95
N LEU A 176 -2.33 -12.33 -8.19
CA LEU A 176 -0.89 -12.54 -8.18
C LEU A 176 -0.49 -13.09 -6.82
N VAL A 177 0.19 -14.22 -6.77
CA VAL A 177 0.64 -14.87 -5.54
C VAL A 177 2.15 -14.73 -5.43
N GLY A 178 2.66 -14.22 -4.32
CA GLY A 178 4.08 -14.14 -4.00
C GLY A 178 4.95 -13.69 -5.18
N GLU A 179 5.75 -14.63 -5.70
CA GLU A 179 6.64 -14.38 -6.84
C GLU A 179 5.97 -13.79 -8.10
N MET A 180 4.68 -14.05 -8.31
CA MET A 180 3.99 -13.50 -9.47
C MET A 180 3.92 -11.98 -9.42
N ALA A 181 3.71 -11.39 -8.22
CA ALA A 181 3.70 -9.94 -8.04
C ALA A 181 5.09 -9.33 -8.32
N VAL A 182 6.16 -10.02 -7.95
CA VAL A 182 7.54 -9.61 -8.25
C VAL A 182 7.83 -9.71 -9.74
N LYS A 183 7.47 -10.83 -10.40
CA LYS A 183 7.65 -11.01 -11.86
C LYS A 183 6.88 -9.99 -12.69
N GLU A 184 5.71 -9.57 -12.23
CA GLU A 184 4.94 -8.49 -12.87
C GLU A 184 5.55 -7.09 -12.62
N GLY A 185 6.50 -6.96 -11.69
CA GLY A 185 7.19 -5.71 -11.38
C GLY A 185 6.44 -4.79 -10.41
N LEU A 186 5.40 -5.32 -9.74
CA LEU A 186 4.62 -4.56 -8.76
C LEU A 186 5.29 -4.51 -7.38
N ILE A 187 5.97 -5.59 -7.00
CA ILE A 187 6.66 -5.74 -5.71
C ILE A 187 8.12 -6.02 -5.97
N HIS A 188 9.00 -5.53 -5.10
CA HIS A 188 10.44 -5.68 -5.26
C HIS A 188 10.93 -7.09 -4.98
N GLU A 189 10.49 -7.71 -3.88
CA GLU A 189 11.01 -9.01 -3.42
C GLU A 189 9.95 -9.87 -2.73
N VAL A 190 10.11 -11.17 -2.84
CA VAL A 190 9.46 -12.12 -1.93
C VAL A 190 10.28 -12.19 -0.66
N GLY A 191 9.64 -12.00 0.49
CA GLY A 191 10.30 -12.05 1.79
C GLY A 191 9.32 -11.88 2.95
N GLY A 192 9.84 -12.03 4.15
CA GLY A 192 9.10 -11.87 5.39
C GLY A 192 9.54 -10.64 6.18
N ILE A 193 9.20 -10.67 7.48
CA ILE A 193 9.50 -9.55 8.38
C ILE A 193 11.02 -9.34 8.56
N SER A 194 11.80 -10.42 8.56
CA SER A 194 13.26 -10.34 8.75
C SER A 194 13.94 -9.60 7.61
N GLU A 195 13.62 -9.94 6.35
CA GLU A 195 14.18 -9.29 5.16
C GLU A 195 13.75 -7.83 5.08
N ALA A 196 12.48 -7.55 5.38
CA ALA A 196 11.93 -6.20 5.33
C ALA A 196 12.55 -5.29 6.42
N LEU A 197 12.68 -5.76 7.68
CA LEU A 197 13.36 -5.01 8.74
C LEU A 197 14.84 -4.83 8.45
N PHE A 198 15.53 -5.87 7.98
CA PHE A 198 16.95 -5.79 7.62
C PHE A 198 17.19 -4.69 6.57
N TRP A 199 16.40 -4.66 5.51
CA TRP A 199 16.49 -3.61 4.49
C TRP A 199 16.24 -2.22 5.10
N LEU A 200 15.22 -2.08 5.97
CA LEU A 200 14.87 -0.80 6.57
C LEU A 200 16.01 -0.26 7.45
N HIS A 201 16.60 -1.10 8.28
CA HIS A 201 17.76 -0.73 9.11
C HIS A 201 18.95 -0.29 8.26
N GLN A 202 19.25 -1.02 7.18
CA GLN A 202 20.31 -0.64 6.26
C GLN A 202 20.06 0.71 5.58
N GLU A 203 18.83 0.97 5.17
CA GLU A 203 18.47 2.21 4.51
C GLU A 203 18.54 3.41 5.47
N ILE A 204 18.13 3.24 6.73
CA ILE A 204 18.31 4.25 7.79
C ILE A 204 19.79 4.61 7.91
N GLU A 205 20.67 3.62 8.09
CA GLU A 205 22.10 3.85 8.19
C GLU A 205 22.70 4.52 6.95
N ARG A 206 22.26 4.10 5.76
CA ARG A 206 22.70 4.71 4.50
C ARG A 206 22.34 6.19 4.41
N ARG A 207 21.13 6.56 4.84
CA ARG A 207 20.66 7.97 4.85
C ARG A 207 21.35 8.79 5.94
N ARG A 208 21.62 8.21 7.13
CA ARG A 208 22.40 8.85 8.20
C ARG A 208 23.81 9.23 7.70
N LYS A 209 24.54 8.30 7.08
CA LYS A 209 25.88 8.55 6.52
C LYS A 209 25.86 9.67 5.49
N ARG A 210 24.89 9.69 4.58
CA ARG A 210 24.78 10.76 3.56
C ARG A 210 24.52 12.14 4.15
N ARG A 211 23.78 12.25 5.25
CA ARG A 211 23.58 13.54 5.97
C ARG A 211 24.87 14.04 6.57
N ASN A 212 25.64 13.16 7.21
CA ASN A 212 26.90 13.53 7.85
C ASN A 212 28.01 13.97 6.85
N TYR A 213 27.96 13.54 5.59
CA TYR A 213 28.88 13.99 4.55
C TYR A 213 28.49 15.33 3.90
N LYS A 214 27.28 15.83 4.15
CA LYS A 214 26.80 17.10 3.57
C LYS A 214 26.86 18.29 4.55
N ASN A 215 27.12 18.01 5.83
CA ASN A 215 27.39 18.99 6.88
C ASN A 215 28.89 19.07 7.14
#